data_0f0f943d68249184e8482ca71f563319
#
_entry.id   0f0f943d68249184e8482ca71f563319
#
_cell.length_a   1.000
_cell.length_b   1.000
_cell.length_c   1.000
_cell.angle_alpha   90.00
_cell.angle_beta   90.00
_cell.angle_gamma   90.00
#
_symmetry.space_group_name_H-M   'P 1'
#
loop_
_entity.id
_entity.type
_entity.pdbx_description
1 polymer ?
#
loop_
_entity_poly.entity_id
_entity_poly.type
_entity_poly.pdbx_seq_one_letter_code
_entity_poly.pdbx_strand_id
1 'polypeptide(L)'
;MHHRVGADADGDSLLLEEADEAFDLWFSASNDPWHVVVHSTSTTSGGAWLWDPYAPNVPPRPVVAKRDDVQVNVEPAGDHLLVIHTALSREGSLACIPLPQEGAADSVVDPDRWVTLYTAGDGERLSDLEAYRDFFTLSYRRDALPQARYYRRTRPLEVVDG
;
A
#
# COMPACT_ATOMS: atom_id res chain seq x y z
N MET A 1 -16.75 6.38 4.95
CA MET A 1 -17.75 6.37 6.04
C MET A 1 -17.77 4.99 6.67
N HIS A 2 -17.85 4.88 8.00
CA HIS A 2 -17.96 3.61 8.73
C HIS A 2 -19.38 3.47 9.26
N HIS A 3 -20.02 2.34 8.93
CA HIS A 3 -21.36 1.96 9.38
C HIS A 3 -21.31 0.62 10.12
N ARG A 4 -21.95 0.53 11.27
CA ARG A 4 -22.13 -0.73 11.98
C ARG A 4 -23.38 -1.43 11.47
N VAL A 5 -23.23 -2.59 10.86
CA VAL A 5 -24.35 -3.39 10.35
C VAL A 5 -25.38 -3.65 11.45
N GLY A 6 -26.65 -3.27 11.20
CA GLY A 6 -27.75 -3.39 12.15
C GLY A 6 -27.91 -2.22 13.12
N ALA A 7 -27.07 -1.18 13.03
CA ALA A 7 -27.27 0.08 13.75
C ALA A 7 -27.99 1.12 12.87
N ASP A 8 -28.40 2.23 13.50
CA ASP A 8 -29.01 3.36 12.80
C ASP A 8 -27.91 4.16 12.06
N ALA A 9 -28.21 4.66 10.86
CA ALA A 9 -27.28 5.44 10.03
C ALA A 9 -26.85 6.76 10.69
N ASP A 10 -27.65 7.27 11.64
CA ASP A 10 -27.30 8.47 12.44
C ASP A 10 -26.04 8.28 13.30
N GLY A 11 -25.59 7.02 13.51
CA GLY A 11 -24.36 6.66 14.22
C GLY A 11 -23.14 6.51 13.32
N ASP A 12 -23.27 6.77 12.04
CA ASP A 12 -22.17 6.64 11.08
C ASP A 12 -21.08 7.68 11.32
N SER A 13 -19.83 7.26 11.22
CA SER A 13 -18.68 8.14 11.38
C SER A 13 -17.91 8.31 10.08
N LEU A 14 -17.48 9.54 9.81
CA LEU A 14 -16.57 9.85 8.71
C LEU A 14 -15.16 9.43 9.12
N LEU A 15 -14.56 8.49 8.39
CA LEU A 15 -13.20 8.02 8.65
C LEU A 15 -12.14 8.86 7.94
N LEU A 16 -12.38 9.13 6.67
CA LEU A 16 -11.48 9.87 5.80
C LEU A 16 -12.30 10.57 4.72
N GLU A 17 -11.92 11.77 4.39
CA GLU A 17 -12.47 12.55 3.29
C GLU A 17 -11.35 12.98 2.35
N GLU A 18 -11.58 12.83 1.05
CA GLU A 18 -10.73 13.35 0.00
C GLU A 18 -11.37 14.62 -0.54
N ALA A 19 -10.69 15.74 -0.36
CA ALA A 19 -11.22 17.04 -0.79
C ALA A 19 -10.89 17.37 -2.26
N ASP A 20 -9.92 16.69 -2.84
CA ASP A 20 -9.52 16.91 -4.23
C ASP A 20 -10.31 15.95 -5.14
N GLU A 21 -11.19 16.52 -5.97
CA GLU A 21 -12.04 15.78 -6.91
C GLU A 21 -11.26 15.02 -8.00
N ALA A 22 -9.96 15.30 -8.15
CA ALA A 22 -9.08 14.55 -9.06
C ALA A 22 -8.66 13.19 -8.49
N PHE A 23 -8.96 12.92 -7.21
CA PHE A 23 -8.57 11.70 -6.53
C PHE A 23 -9.78 10.85 -6.14
N ASP A 24 -9.68 9.56 -6.39
CA ASP A 24 -10.62 8.55 -5.93
C ASP A 24 -10.10 7.90 -4.64
N LEU A 25 -11.00 7.73 -3.65
CA LEU A 25 -10.74 6.92 -2.47
C LEU A 25 -11.23 5.49 -2.70
N TRP A 26 -10.34 4.55 -2.44
CA TRP A 26 -10.71 3.13 -2.40
C TRP A 26 -9.94 2.41 -1.29
N PHE A 27 -10.39 1.23 -0.92
CA PHE A 27 -9.72 0.42 0.10
C PHE A 27 -9.60 -1.02 -0.37
N SER A 28 -8.52 -1.65 0.04
CA SER A 28 -8.27 -3.07 -0.18
C SER A 28 -8.15 -3.79 1.16
N ALA A 29 -8.74 -4.97 1.20
CA ALA A 29 -8.43 -5.91 2.27
C ALA A 29 -7.05 -6.50 2.00
N SER A 30 -6.15 -6.37 2.96
CA SER A 30 -4.88 -7.06 2.96
C SER A 30 -5.05 -8.49 3.48
N ASN A 31 -4.08 -9.37 3.19
CA ASN A 31 -3.95 -10.66 3.89
C ASN A 31 -3.44 -10.47 5.34
N ASP A 32 -3.06 -9.26 5.74
CA ASP A 32 -2.84 -8.87 7.12
C ASP A 32 -4.20 -8.59 7.78
N PRO A 33 -4.62 -9.36 8.80
CA PRO A 33 -5.94 -9.20 9.42
C PRO A 33 -6.06 -7.92 10.27
N TRP A 34 -4.96 -7.22 10.52
CA TRP A 34 -4.91 -6.06 11.42
C TRP A 34 -5.07 -4.72 10.70
N HIS A 35 -4.91 -4.71 9.38
CA HIS A 35 -4.92 -3.45 8.64
C HIS A 35 -5.78 -3.53 7.38
N VAL A 36 -6.50 -2.46 7.15
CA VAL A 36 -7.11 -2.13 5.86
C VAL A 36 -6.31 -0.98 5.27
N VAL A 37 -5.93 -1.11 4.01
CA VAL A 37 -5.25 -0.04 3.30
C VAL A 37 -6.29 0.83 2.61
N VAL A 38 -6.24 2.13 2.89
CA VAL A 38 -7.03 3.14 2.19
C VAL A 38 -6.11 3.87 1.23
N HIS A 39 -6.47 3.87 -0.03
CA HIS A 39 -5.74 4.55 -1.09
C HIS A 39 -6.49 5.80 -1.53
N SER A 40 -5.76 6.87 -1.79
CA SER A 40 -6.24 8.03 -2.53
C SER A 40 -5.40 8.15 -3.79
N THR A 41 -6.02 7.94 -4.95
CA THR A 41 -5.31 7.83 -6.23
C THR A 41 -5.95 8.70 -7.29
N SER A 42 -5.12 9.33 -8.11
CA SER A 42 -5.50 9.97 -9.36
C SER A 42 -4.90 9.18 -10.54
N THR A 43 -5.00 9.72 -11.74
CA THR A 43 -4.40 9.11 -12.94
C THR A 43 -2.87 8.95 -12.82
N THR A 44 -2.19 9.85 -12.12
CA THR A 44 -0.72 9.89 -12.06
C THR A 44 -0.16 9.85 -10.65
N SER A 45 -0.95 10.17 -9.63
CA SER A 45 -0.48 10.41 -8.27
C SER A 45 -1.23 9.54 -7.27
N GLY A 46 -0.62 9.24 -6.13
CA GLY A 46 -1.29 8.48 -5.09
C GLY A 46 -0.65 8.62 -3.71
N GLY A 47 -1.45 8.28 -2.71
CA GLY A 47 -1.04 8.15 -1.32
C GLY A 47 -1.80 7.02 -0.64
N ALA A 48 -1.36 6.64 0.56
CA ALA A 48 -1.96 5.54 1.29
C ALA A 48 -2.03 5.80 2.79
N TRP A 49 -3.07 5.25 3.41
CA TRP A 49 -3.33 5.24 4.84
C TRP A 49 -3.56 3.82 5.32
N LEU A 50 -3.26 3.55 6.56
CA LEU A 50 -3.65 2.32 7.25
C LEU A 50 -4.77 2.61 8.24
N TRP A 51 -5.75 1.75 8.25
CA TRP A 51 -6.85 1.75 9.19
C TRP A 51 -6.93 0.41 9.92
N ASP A 52 -7.10 0.49 11.25
CA ASP A 52 -7.36 -0.67 12.09
C ASP A 52 -8.88 -0.92 12.18
N PRO A 53 -9.40 -2.00 11.59
CA PRO A 53 -10.83 -2.31 11.65
C PRO A 53 -11.32 -2.72 13.05
N TYR A 54 -10.40 -3.05 13.97
CA TYR A 54 -10.74 -3.38 15.37
C TYR A 54 -10.79 -2.13 16.27
N ALA A 55 -10.26 -1.00 15.80
CA ALA A 55 -10.37 0.31 16.43
C ALA A 55 -11.14 1.29 15.51
N PRO A 56 -12.41 1.03 15.18
CA PRO A 56 -13.14 1.71 14.11
C PRO A 56 -13.34 3.20 14.35
N ASN A 57 -13.19 3.69 15.57
CA ASN A 57 -13.31 5.10 15.93
C ASN A 57 -11.98 5.87 15.77
N VAL A 58 -10.88 5.17 15.48
CA VAL A 58 -9.59 5.79 15.21
C VAL A 58 -9.50 6.04 13.70
N PRO A 59 -9.25 7.29 13.28
CA PRO A 59 -9.15 7.60 11.85
C PRO A 59 -7.95 6.89 11.21
N PRO A 60 -8.00 6.60 9.91
CA PRO A 60 -6.87 6.09 9.16
C PRO A 60 -5.65 6.98 9.29
N ARG A 61 -4.48 6.39 9.51
CA ARG A 61 -3.21 7.12 9.60
C ARG A 61 -2.49 7.11 8.26
N PRO A 62 -1.95 8.24 7.79
CA PRO A 62 -1.19 8.29 6.56
C PRO A 62 0.13 7.50 6.72
N VAL A 63 0.50 6.69 5.73
CA VAL A 63 1.77 5.95 5.71
C VAL A 63 2.63 6.27 4.50
N VAL A 64 1.99 6.64 3.39
CA VAL A 64 2.64 7.15 2.18
C VAL A 64 1.96 8.44 1.77
N ALA A 65 2.72 9.54 1.76
CA ALA A 65 2.20 10.83 1.33
C ALA A 65 1.90 10.84 -0.17
N LYS A 66 0.88 11.58 -0.57
CA LYS A 66 0.65 11.90 -1.99
C LYS A 66 1.85 12.66 -2.55
N ARG A 67 2.26 12.28 -3.75
CA ARG A 67 3.31 12.97 -4.50
C ARG A 67 2.86 13.11 -5.94
N ASP A 68 3.13 14.28 -6.52
CA ASP A 68 2.84 14.54 -7.93
C ASP A 68 3.62 13.57 -8.83
N ASP A 69 2.92 13.03 -9.81
CA ASP A 69 3.43 12.06 -10.79
C ASP A 69 4.02 10.75 -10.20
N VAL A 70 3.64 10.41 -8.96
CA VAL A 70 4.02 9.16 -8.31
C VAL A 70 2.78 8.37 -7.91
N GLN A 71 2.54 7.27 -8.59
CA GLN A 71 1.55 6.26 -8.18
C GLN A 71 2.14 5.35 -7.10
N VAL A 72 1.29 4.87 -6.21
CA VAL A 72 1.65 3.91 -5.16
C VAL A 72 0.58 2.83 -5.01
N ASN A 73 1.03 1.60 -4.77
CA ASN A 73 0.21 0.50 -4.29
C ASN A 73 0.90 -0.09 -3.07
N VAL A 74 0.20 -0.15 -1.94
CA VAL A 74 0.76 -0.48 -0.63
C VAL A 74 0.13 -1.74 -0.10
N GLU A 75 0.97 -2.65 0.38
CA GLU A 75 0.55 -3.91 0.99
C GLU A 75 1.27 -4.13 2.33
N PRO A 76 0.53 -4.28 3.45
CA PRO A 76 1.10 -4.64 4.74
C PRO A 76 1.74 -6.02 4.72
N ALA A 77 2.94 -6.11 5.29
CA ALA A 77 3.74 -7.32 5.32
C ALA A 77 4.38 -7.52 6.71
N GLY A 78 3.56 -7.70 7.75
CA GLY A 78 3.97 -7.83 9.15
C GLY A 78 4.51 -6.53 9.70
N ASP A 79 5.80 -6.48 10.01
CA ASP A 79 6.50 -5.29 10.54
C ASP A 79 6.97 -4.30 9.46
N HIS A 80 6.57 -4.54 8.21
CA HIS A 80 6.91 -3.71 7.05
C HIS A 80 5.69 -3.45 6.17
N LEU A 81 5.82 -2.44 5.31
CA LEU A 81 4.97 -2.23 4.15
C LEU A 81 5.79 -2.52 2.89
N LEU A 82 5.21 -3.25 1.98
CA LEU A 82 5.69 -3.38 0.61
C LEU A 82 4.97 -2.34 -0.24
N VAL A 83 5.70 -1.64 -1.10
CA VAL A 83 5.16 -0.53 -1.89
C VAL A 83 5.62 -0.67 -3.33
N ILE A 84 4.68 -0.85 -4.26
CA ILE A 84 4.97 -0.58 -5.67
C ILE A 84 4.80 0.92 -5.87
N HIS A 85 5.80 1.56 -6.50
CA HIS A 85 5.76 2.99 -6.77
C HIS A 85 6.41 3.35 -8.11
N THR A 86 6.04 4.50 -8.67
CA THR A 86 6.56 4.98 -9.95
C THR A 86 7.62 6.08 -9.83
N ALA A 87 8.12 6.36 -8.62
CA ALA A 87 9.09 7.43 -8.37
C ALA A 87 10.45 7.21 -9.05
N LEU A 88 10.89 5.95 -9.22
CA LEU A 88 12.17 5.60 -9.84
C LEU A 88 12.01 5.11 -11.29
N SER A 89 10.88 4.48 -11.60
CA SER A 89 10.56 3.95 -12.92
C SER A 89 9.07 4.07 -13.17
N ARG A 90 8.67 4.55 -14.33
CA ARG A 90 7.26 4.59 -14.75
C ARG A 90 6.62 3.20 -14.82
N GLU A 91 7.44 2.18 -15.04
CA GLU A 91 7.02 0.79 -15.11
C GLU A 91 6.93 0.13 -13.73
N GLY A 92 7.29 0.85 -12.69
CA GLY A 92 7.20 0.48 -11.29
C GLY A 92 8.51 0.01 -10.67
N SER A 93 8.64 0.30 -9.38
CA SER A 93 9.67 -0.24 -8.50
C SER A 93 8.98 -0.77 -7.24
N LEU A 94 9.48 -1.85 -6.71
CA LEU A 94 9.07 -2.41 -5.41
C LEU A 94 10.02 -1.93 -4.33
N ALA A 95 9.48 -1.34 -3.30
CA ALA A 95 10.22 -0.93 -2.11
C ALA A 95 9.65 -1.59 -0.85
N CYS A 96 10.50 -1.68 0.18
CA CYS A 96 10.13 -2.06 1.53
C CYS A 96 10.35 -0.86 2.45
N ILE A 97 9.37 -0.59 3.30
CA ILE A 97 9.43 0.45 4.33
C ILE A 97 9.02 -0.12 5.68
N PRO A 98 9.60 0.34 6.80
CA PRO A 98 9.15 -0.09 8.12
C PRO A 98 7.68 0.29 8.33
N LEU A 99 6.90 -0.61 8.94
CA LEU A 99 5.54 -0.27 9.36
C LEU A 99 5.62 0.80 10.44
N PRO A 100 5.01 1.99 10.25
CA PRO A 100 5.01 3.02 11.26
C PRO A 100 4.34 2.53 12.55
N GLN A 101 4.96 2.82 13.69
CA GLN A 101 4.39 2.44 15.00
C GLN A 101 3.09 3.22 15.26
N GLU A 102 2.18 2.59 15.98
CA GLU A 102 0.96 3.26 16.46
C GLU A 102 1.31 4.47 17.33
N GLY A 103 0.60 5.59 17.12
CA GLY A 103 0.82 6.81 17.87
C GLY A 103 2.06 7.61 17.50
N ALA A 104 2.82 7.21 16.46
CA ALA A 104 3.90 8.02 15.94
C ALA A 104 3.35 9.34 15.38
N ALA A 105 3.95 10.46 15.79
CA ALA A 105 3.56 11.80 15.32
C ALA A 105 3.76 11.94 13.80
N ASP A 106 4.81 11.30 13.28
CA ASP A 106 5.09 11.17 11.85
C ASP A 106 4.89 9.72 11.41
N SER A 107 3.68 9.39 11.00
CA SER A 107 3.37 8.08 10.46
C SER A 107 3.78 7.91 8.99
N VAL A 108 4.00 9.03 8.26
CA VAL A 108 4.47 9.01 6.88
C VAL A 108 5.97 8.69 6.85
N VAL A 109 6.32 7.63 6.14
CA VAL A 109 7.72 7.26 5.97
C VAL A 109 8.33 8.06 4.82
N ASP A 110 9.40 8.80 5.13
CA ASP A 110 10.15 9.57 4.12
C ASP A 110 10.64 8.63 3.02
N PRO A 111 10.44 8.97 1.73
CA PRO A 111 10.92 8.20 0.59
C PRO A 111 12.41 7.87 0.61
N ASP A 112 13.24 8.71 1.22
CA ASP A 112 14.68 8.49 1.37
C ASP A 112 15.00 7.27 2.28
N ARG A 113 14.03 6.80 3.06
CA ARG A 113 14.11 5.61 3.89
C ARG A 113 13.55 4.35 3.23
N TRP A 114 13.08 4.46 2.00
CA TRP A 114 12.56 3.32 1.26
C TRP A 114 13.70 2.46 0.74
N VAL A 115 13.67 1.19 1.07
CA VAL A 115 14.65 0.22 0.56
C VAL A 115 14.09 -0.38 -0.73
N THR A 116 14.68 -0.05 -1.87
CA THR A 116 14.29 -0.64 -3.16
C THR A 116 14.70 -2.09 -3.19
N LEU A 117 13.73 -2.98 -3.41
CA LEU A 117 13.93 -4.41 -3.54
C LEU A 117 14.03 -4.85 -5.00
N TYR A 118 13.26 -4.20 -5.88
CA TYR A 118 13.20 -4.53 -7.30
C TYR A 118 12.78 -3.31 -8.11
N THR A 119 13.29 -3.19 -9.32
CA THR A 119 12.83 -2.20 -10.31
C THR A 119 12.53 -2.94 -11.62
N ALA A 120 11.38 -2.64 -12.22
CA ALA A 120 10.97 -3.23 -13.49
C ALA A 120 12.05 -3.03 -14.57
N GLY A 121 12.42 -4.12 -15.21
CA GLY A 121 13.34 -4.13 -16.33
C GLY A 121 12.66 -3.78 -17.65
N ASP A 122 13.44 -3.85 -18.73
CA ASP A 122 12.94 -3.58 -20.09
C ASP A 122 11.77 -4.52 -20.44
N GLY A 123 10.68 -3.93 -20.93
CA GLY A 123 9.47 -4.65 -21.29
C GLY A 123 8.62 -5.16 -20.12
N GLU A 124 9.03 -4.89 -18.89
CA GLU A 124 8.27 -5.23 -17.68
C GLU A 124 7.47 -4.03 -17.17
N ARG A 125 6.30 -4.30 -16.60
CA ARG A 125 5.49 -3.33 -15.83
C ARG A 125 4.90 -4.01 -14.62
N LEU A 126 5.23 -3.50 -13.44
CA LEU A 126 4.63 -3.98 -12.19
C LEU A 126 3.15 -3.58 -12.13
N SER A 127 2.30 -4.51 -11.69
CA SER A 127 0.85 -4.31 -11.69
C SER A 127 0.21 -4.49 -10.33
N ASP A 128 0.65 -5.48 -9.56
CA ASP A 128 0.01 -5.80 -8.28
C ASP A 128 0.95 -6.51 -7.33
N LEU A 129 0.58 -6.52 -6.05
CA LEU A 129 1.37 -7.05 -4.96
C LEU A 129 0.43 -7.64 -3.91
N GLU A 130 0.71 -8.87 -3.48
CA GLU A 130 -0.01 -9.50 -2.38
C GLU A 130 1.00 -10.08 -1.38
N ALA A 131 0.89 -9.68 -0.12
CA ALA A 131 1.74 -10.21 0.94
C ALA A 131 0.99 -11.27 1.77
N TYR A 132 1.69 -12.34 2.08
CA TYR A 132 1.25 -13.42 2.95
C TYR A 132 2.22 -13.55 4.13
N ARG A 133 1.91 -14.45 5.05
CA ARG A 133 2.73 -14.64 6.26
C ARG A 133 4.21 -14.92 5.96
N ASP A 134 4.47 -15.82 5.02
CA ASP A 134 5.81 -16.36 4.78
C ASP A 134 6.37 -16.03 3.39
N PHE A 135 5.58 -15.35 2.55
CA PHE A 135 5.96 -14.97 1.20
C PHE A 135 5.15 -13.78 0.71
N PHE A 136 5.54 -13.21 -0.42
CA PHE A 136 4.72 -12.28 -1.18
C PHE A 136 4.77 -12.62 -2.67
N THR A 137 3.76 -12.21 -3.40
CA THR A 137 3.68 -12.33 -4.86
C THR A 137 3.74 -10.96 -5.49
N LEU A 138 4.48 -10.84 -6.56
CA LEU A 138 4.60 -9.65 -7.38
C LEU A 138 4.05 -9.96 -8.76
N SER A 139 2.93 -9.37 -9.11
CA SER A 139 2.34 -9.47 -10.44
C SER A 139 2.91 -8.40 -11.36
N TYR A 140 3.23 -8.79 -12.59
CA TYR A 140 3.78 -7.87 -13.59
C TYR A 140 3.39 -8.32 -14.99
N ARG A 141 3.54 -7.43 -15.96
CA ARG A 141 3.47 -7.78 -17.38
C ARG A 141 4.87 -7.74 -17.98
N ARG A 142 5.18 -8.71 -18.81
CA ARG A 142 6.37 -8.71 -19.65
C ARG A 142 5.93 -8.94 -21.09
N ASP A 143 6.31 -8.06 -21.99
CA ASP A 143 5.90 -8.11 -23.41
C ASP A 143 4.37 -8.25 -23.57
N ALA A 144 3.61 -7.49 -22.76
CA ALA A 144 2.15 -7.51 -22.62
C ALA A 144 1.54 -8.79 -22.02
N LEU A 145 2.31 -9.82 -21.73
CA LEU A 145 1.83 -11.05 -21.10
C LEU A 145 1.84 -10.94 -19.56
N PRO A 146 0.73 -11.30 -18.87
CA PRO A 146 0.70 -11.31 -17.42
C PRO A 146 1.60 -12.41 -16.88
N GLN A 147 2.37 -12.09 -15.85
CA GLN A 147 3.26 -12.98 -15.13
C GLN A 147 3.21 -12.67 -13.64
N ALA A 148 3.63 -13.61 -12.82
CA ALA A 148 3.79 -13.41 -11.39
C ALA A 148 5.10 -14.04 -10.92
N ARG A 149 5.74 -13.39 -9.96
CA ARG A 149 6.89 -13.90 -9.20
C ARG A 149 6.49 -14.10 -7.76
N TYR A 150 7.07 -15.09 -7.17
CA TYR A 150 6.92 -15.44 -5.78
C TYR A 150 8.26 -15.22 -5.06
N TYR A 151 8.20 -14.56 -3.89
CA TYR A 151 9.37 -14.27 -3.07
C TYR A 151 9.14 -14.73 -1.64
N ARG A 152 10.08 -15.47 -1.07
CA ARG A 152 10.03 -15.80 0.36
C ARG A 152 10.33 -14.56 1.20
N ARG A 153 9.61 -14.42 2.30
CA ARG A 153 9.90 -13.41 3.31
C ARG A 153 10.99 -13.93 4.23
N THR A 154 12.12 -13.24 4.26
CA THR A 154 13.20 -13.46 5.22
C THR A 154 13.15 -12.37 6.30
N ARG A 155 13.82 -12.58 7.42
CA ARG A 155 14.02 -11.54 8.44
C ARG A 155 15.52 -11.30 8.58
N PRO A 156 16.05 -10.11 8.22
CA PRO A 156 15.37 -8.95 7.60
C PRO A 156 14.79 -9.29 6.23
N LEU A 157 13.83 -8.44 5.76
CA LEU A 157 13.16 -8.66 4.48
C LEU A 157 14.18 -8.50 3.34
N GLU A 158 14.56 -9.59 2.73
CA GLU A 158 15.41 -9.64 1.54
C GLU A 158 14.62 -10.27 0.39
N VAL A 159 14.84 -9.79 -0.82
CA VAL A 159 14.30 -10.43 -2.03
C VAL A 159 15.19 -11.61 -2.36
N VAL A 160 14.69 -12.82 -2.08
CA VAL A 160 15.33 -14.06 -2.50
C VAL A 160 14.43 -14.69 -3.57
N ASP A 161 14.94 -14.78 -4.80
CA ASP A 161 14.24 -15.48 -5.87
C ASP A 161 13.96 -16.93 -5.44
N GLY A 162 12.69 -17.33 -5.53
CA GLY A 162 12.23 -18.67 -5.21
C GLY A 162 12.28 -19.63 -6.41
#